data_721ea21ab730876e01e26e629e426289
#
_entry.id   721ea21ab730876e01e26e629e426289
#
_cell.length_a   1.000
_cell.length_b   1.000
_cell.length_c   1.000
_cell.angle_alpha   90.00
_cell.angle_beta   90.00
_cell.angle_gamma   90.00
#
_symmetry.space_group_name_H-M   'P 1'
#
loop_
_entity.id
_entity.type
_entity.pdbx_description
1 polymer ?
#
loop_
_entity_poly.entity_id
_entity_poly.type
_entity_poly.pdbx_seq_one_letter_code
_entity_poly.pdbx_strand_id
1 'polypeptide(L)'
;MKRLLCLAITVLMAVSTFSACNEPNEPSVIPDYAKIQIPEGEDTMLDADIIKSTIASTDDGNGNYTNPVIFADVPDIDFIRVDDAYYMVSTTMHLSPGCPIMKSYDLVNWEIVNYVYNILDDADNLALRNGENNYGKGQWAASIRYNDGIYYVGFLSYATGKTYIYYTKDIEKGKWSRYEFDEGFHDMSILFDDDGKVYIIYGGGQIWCIELEKDLSAVKPETKRKIIDDAGLVPGCLAEGAHAYKLNGYYYIFII
;
A
#
# COMPACT_ATOMS: atom_id res chain seq x y z
N MET A 1 28.12 4.99 -32.85
CA MET A 1 26.68 5.00 -33.18
C MET A 1 26.10 3.61 -32.90
N LYS A 2 25.48 3.42 -31.75
CA LYS A 2 24.76 2.18 -31.43
C LYS A 2 23.25 2.54 -31.43
N ARG A 3 22.48 1.89 -32.29
CA ARG A 3 21.07 2.11 -32.48
C ARG A 3 20.31 1.48 -31.31
N LEU A 4 19.52 2.28 -30.63
CA LEU A 4 18.52 1.83 -29.65
C LEU A 4 17.34 1.27 -30.47
N LEU A 5 16.97 0.02 -30.20
CA LEU A 5 15.75 -0.58 -30.75
C LEU A 5 14.63 -0.30 -29.73
N CYS A 6 13.79 0.69 -30.02
CA CYS A 6 12.54 0.90 -29.30
C CYS A 6 11.51 -0.12 -29.79
N LEU A 7 11.08 -1.03 -28.92
CA LEU A 7 9.93 -1.89 -29.17
C LEU A 7 8.68 -1.12 -28.78
N ALA A 8 7.95 -0.60 -29.76
CA ALA A 8 6.64 0.00 -29.55
C ALA A 8 5.60 -1.12 -29.41
N ILE A 9 5.03 -1.28 -28.22
CA ILE A 9 3.83 -2.12 -28.03
C ILE A 9 2.62 -1.26 -28.35
N THR A 10 2.01 -1.50 -29.50
CA THR A 10 0.75 -0.86 -29.89
C THR A 10 -0.39 -1.57 -29.19
N VAL A 11 -0.98 -0.93 -28.17
CA VAL A 11 -2.24 -1.37 -27.58
C VAL A 11 -3.37 -0.89 -28.47
N LEU A 12 -4.05 -1.81 -29.14
CA LEU A 12 -5.24 -1.52 -29.92
C LEU A 12 -6.43 -1.37 -28.97
N MET A 13 -6.85 -0.13 -28.67
CA MET A 13 -8.10 0.12 -27.94
C MET A 13 -9.27 -0.07 -28.91
N ALA A 14 -10.04 -1.13 -28.70
CA ALA A 14 -11.36 -1.26 -29.32
C ALA A 14 -12.34 -0.35 -28.54
N VAL A 15 -12.75 0.74 -29.16
CA VAL A 15 -13.84 1.59 -28.66
C VAL A 15 -15.15 0.86 -28.98
N SER A 16 -15.70 0.17 -27.97
CA SER A 16 -17.08 -0.33 -28.04
C SER A 16 -18.04 0.80 -27.65
N THR A 17 -18.81 1.30 -28.59
CA THR A 17 -19.95 2.18 -28.33
C THR A 17 -21.01 1.38 -27.60
N PHE A 18 -21.17 1.64 -26.30
CA PHE A 18 -22.33 1.15 -25.56
C PHE A 18 -23.56 1.96 -25.97
N SER A 19 -24.44 1.31 -26.73
CA SER A 19 -25.82 1.77 -26.89
C SER A 19 -26.54 1.50 -25.56
N ALA A 20 -27.01 2.56 -24.90
CA ALA A 20 -27.82 2.43 -23.71
C ALA A 20 -29.17 1.80 -24.07
N CYS A 21 -29.31 0.50 -23.87
CA CYS A 21 -30.61 -0.13 -23.79
C CYS A 21 -31.19 0.17 -22.40
N ASN A 22 -32.26 0.95 -22.34
CA ASN A 22 -33.11 1.07 -21.15
C ASN A 22 -33.83 -0.26 -20.96
N GLU A 23 -33.26 -1.14 -20.15
CA GLU A 23 -34.00 -2.27 -19.59
C GLU A 23 -34.72 -1.79 -18.32
N PRO A 24 -35.97 -2.22 -18.08
CA PRO A 24 -36.68 -1.87 -16.88
C PRO A 24 -35.92 -2.43 -15.66
N ASN A 25 -35.72 -1.58 -14.62
CA ASN A 25 -35.12 -1.95 -13.36
C ASN A 25 -35.85 -3.16 -12.76
N GLU A 26 -35.33 -4.36 -12.94
CA GLU A 26 -35.65 -5.46 -12.06
C GLU A 26 -35.13 -5.10 -10.65
N PRO A 27 -35.93 -5.30 -9.60
CA PRO A 27 -35.47 -5.04 -8.23
C PRO A 27 -34.25 -5.94 -7.99
N SER A 28 -33.13 -5.34 -7.63
CA SER A 28 -31.93 -6.09 -7.27
C SER A 28 -32.28 -7.10 -6.19
N VAL A 29 -32.23 -8.38 -6.53
CA VAL A 29 -32.39 -9.47 -5.56
C VAL A 29 -31.16 -9.39 -4.66
N ILE A 30 -31.34 -8.83 -3.45
CA ILE A 30 -30.31 -8.87 -2.41
C ILE A 30 -30.09 -10.33 -2.07
N PRO A 31 -28.90 -10.90 -2.27
CA PRO A 31 -28.64 -12.29 -1.95
C PRO A 31 -28.96 -12.60 -0.48
N ASP A 32 -29.40 -13.81 -0.20
CA ASP A 32 -29.87 -14.21 1.13
C ASP A 32 -28.85 -14.07 2.27
N TYR A 33 -27.55 -14.00 1.94
CA TYR A 33 -26.50 -13.72 2.92
C TYR A 33 -26.58 -12.30 3.51
N ALA A 34 -27.26 -11.36 2.85
CA ALA A 34 -27.48 -10.01 3.40
C ALA A 34 -28.54 -9.96 4.51
N LYS A 35 -29.19 -11.10 4.81
CA LYS A 35 -30.22 -11.23 5.86
C LYS A 35 -29.71 -11.88 7.15
N ILE A 36 -28.39 -11.84 7.41
CA ILE A 36 -27.88 -12.27 8.71
C ILE A 36 -28.42 -11.28 9.74
N GLN A 37 -29.47 -11.69 10.48
CA GLN A 37 -29.92 -10.94 11.65
C GLN A 37 -28.89 -11.17 12.75
N ILE A 38 -28.14 -10.12 13.09
CA ILE A 38 -27.32 -10.10 14.29
C ILE A 38 -28.35 -10.06 15.46
N PRO A 39 -28.36 -11.05 16.38
CA PRO A 39 -29.26 -11.02 17.52
C PRO A 39 -28.99 -9.75 18.35
N GLU A 40 -30.04 -8.97 18.64
CA GLU A 40 -29.91 -7.84 19.56
C GLU A 40 -29.51 -8.38 20.94
N GLY A 41 -28.35 -7.98 21.44
CA GLY A 41 -28.01 -8.10 22.86
C GLY A 41 -26.87 -9.02 23.26
N GLU A 42 -26.18 -9.68 22.34
CA GLU A 42 -24.93 -10.36 22.65
C GLU A 42 -23.78 -9.72 21.88
N ASP A 43 -22.74 -9.36 22.62
CA ASP A 43 -21.46 -8.93 22.07
C ASP A 43 -20.76 -10.19 21.51
N THR A 44 -21.35 -10.75 20.45
CA THR A 44 -20.81 -11.90 19.76
C THR A 44 -19.62 -11.44 18.95
N MET A 45 -18.44 -11.58 19.52
CA MET A 45 -17.25 -11.71 18.70
C MET A 45 -17.56 -12.78 17.66
N LEU A 46 -17.66 -12.37 16.39
CA LEU A 46 -17.84 -13.33 15.30
C LEU A 46 -16.73 -14.36 15.43
N ASP A 47 -17.10 -15.62 15.60
CA ASP A 47 -16.16 -16.72 15.64
C ASP A 47 -15.29 -16.64 14.38
N ALA A 48 -13.98 -16.67 14.54
CA ALA A 48 -13.04 -16.59 13.42
C ALA A 48 -13.31 -17.67 12.37
N ASP A 49 -13.84 -18.82 12.79
CA ASP A 49 -14.22 -19.89 11.87
C ASP A 49 -15.50 -19.57 11.09
N ILE A 50 -16.45 -18.82 11.68
CA ILE A 50 -17.63 -18.32 10.98
C ILE A 50 -17.21 -17.27 9.94
N ILE A 51 -16.30 -16.37 10.28
CA ILE A 51 -15.76 -15.38 9.33
C ILE A 51 -15.07 -16.09 8.15
N LYS A 52 -14.25 -17.07 8.43
CA LYS A 52 -13.58 -17.87 7.38
C LYS A 52 -14.58 -18.63 6.51
N SER A 53 -15.68 -19.11 7.05
CA SER A 53 -16.69 -19.85 6.31
C SER A 53 -17.61 -18.97 5.46
N THR A 54 -17.71 -17.67 5.76
CA THR A 54 -18.57 -16.71 5.05
C THR A 54 -17.81 -15.88 4.00
N ILE A 55 -16.48 -15.80 4.08
CA ILE A 55 -15.66 -15.17 3.07
C ILE A 55 -15.43 -16.20 1.96
N ALA A 56 -15.89 -15.89 0.76
CA ALA A 56 -15.61 -16.72 -0.41
C ALA A 56 -14.09 -16.79 -0.62
N SER A 57 -13.53 -17.97 -0.45
CA SER A 57 -12.11 -18.20 -0.80
C SER A 57 -11.94 -18.08 -2.30
N THR A 58 -10.90 -17.40 -2.73
CA THR A 58 -10.50 -17.34 -4.14
C THR A 58 -9.68 -18.54 -4.57
N ASP A 59 -9.15 -19.29 -3.59
CA ASP A 59 -8.40 -20.53 -3.77
C ASP A 59 -9.38 -21.72 -3.83
N ASP A 60 -9.33 -22.49 -4.91
CA ASP A 60 -10.17 -23.68 -5.10
C ASP A 60 -9.59 -24.94 -4.44
N GLY A 61 -8.44 -24.83 -3.77
CA GLY A 61 -7.71 -25.95 -3.14
C GLY A 61 -7.03 -26.90 -4.12
N ASN A 62 -7.07 -26.61 -5.43
CA ASN A 62 -6.46 -27.41 -6.49
C ASN A 62 -5.33 -26.68 -7.23
N GLY A 63 -4.86 -25.58 -6.65
CA GLY A 63 -3.81 -24.75 -7.22
C GLY A 63 -4.29 -23.68 -8.19
N ASN A 64 -5.61 -23.41 -8.25
CA ASN A 64 -6.15 -22.29 -9.01
C ASN A 64 -6.79 -21.28 -8.05
N TYR A 65 -6.83 -20.03 -8.49
CA TYR A 65 -7.52 -18.94 -7.78
C TYR A 65 -8.22 -18.02 -8.78
N THR A 66 -9.12 -17.20 -8.27
CA THR A 66 -9.81 -16.16 -9.05
C THR A 66 -9.56 -14.78 -8.47
N ASN A 67 -9.53 -13.75 -9.33
CA ASN A 67 -9.47 -12.37 -8.88
C ASN A 67 -10.85 -11.81 -8.49
N PRO A 68 -10.91 -10.90 -7.51
CA PRO A 68 -9.80 -10.44 -6.66
C PRO A 68 -9.38 -11.51 -5.64
N VAL A 69 -8.08 -11.62 -5.35
CA VAL A 69 -7.56 -12.56 -4.31
C VAL A 69 -7.99 -12.16 -2.89
N ILE A 70 -8.30 -10.88 -2.67
CA ILE A 70 -8.82 -10.34 -1.41
C ILE A 70 -10.10 -9.57 -1.72
N PHE A 71 -11.23 -9.98 -1.14
CA PHE A 71 -12.51 -9.27 -1.25
C PHE A 71 -12.62 -8.17 -0.18
N ALA A 72 -11.70 -7.20 -0.22
CA ALA A 72 -11.66 -6.06 0.68
C ALA A 72 -11.02 -4.86 -0.02
N ASP A 73 -11.20 -3.68 0.59
CA ASP A 73 -10.48 -2.47 0.19
C ASP A 73 -9.03 -2.57 0.67
N VAL A 74 -8.11 -2.86 -0.26
CA VAL A 74 -6.67 -3.03 -0.02
C VAL A 74 -5.91 -2.24 -1.10
N PRO A 75 -5.98 -0.90 -1.07
CA PRO A 75 -5.36 -0.06 -2.08
C PRO A 75 -3.86 0.12 -1.83
N ASP A 76 -3.14 0.55 -2.87
CA ASP A 76 -1.75 1.02 -2.85
C ASP A 76 -0.82 0.04 -2.14
N ILE A 77 -0.86 -1.22 -2.54
CA ILE A 77 -0.08 -2.27 -1.90
C ILE A 77 1.42 -2.16 -2.22
N ASP A 78 2.26 -2.40 -1.22
CA ASP A 78 3.66 -2.77 -1.38
C ASP A 78 3.92 -4.06 -0.61
N PHE A 79 4.78 -4.93 -1.13
CA PHE A 79 5.07 -6.20 -0.48
C PHE A 79 6.52 -6.63 -0.64
N ILE A 80 6.97 -7.45 0.31
CA ILE A 80 8.30 -8.08 0.32
C ILE A 80 8.18 -9.57 0.56
N ARG A 81 9.20 -10.31 0.14
CA ARG A 81 9.40 -11.69 0.56
C ARG A 81 10.56 -11.77 1.53
N VAL A 82 10.33 -12.41 2.68
CA VAL A 82 11.38 -12.73 3.65
C VAL A 82 11.27 -14.22 3.97
N ASP A 83 12.32 -14.96 3.67
CA ASP A 83 12.37 -16.42 3.70
C ASP A 83 11.25 -17.06 2.85
N ASP A 84 10.31 -17.74 3.46
CA ASP A 84 9.18 -18.42 2.82
C ASP A 84 7.87 -17.64 2.90
N ALA A 85 7.85 -16.49 3.57
CA ALA A 85 6.66 -15.66 3.76
C ALA A 85 6.71 -14.37 2.92
N TYR A 86 5.53 -13.93 2.51
CA TYR A 86 5.30 -12.62 1.92
C TYR A 86 4.61 -11.73 2.96
N TYR A 87 5.06 -10.48 3.06
CA TYR A 87 4.46 -9.46 3.91
C TYR A 87 4.05 -8.27 3.06
N MET A 88 2.81 -7.82 3.24
CA MET A 88 2.20 -6.76 2.46
C MET A 88 1.66 -5.68 3.39
N VAL A 89 1.75 -4.44 2.95
CA VAL A 89 1.13 -3.26 3.56
C VAL A 89 0.12 -2.65 2.60
N SER A 90 -0.81 -1.86 3.14
CA SER A 90 -1.82 -1.15 2.35
C SER A 90 -2.19 0.18 2.99
N THR A 91 -2.76 1.06 2.19
CA THR A 91 -3.34 2.33 2.64
C THR A 91 -4.57 2.09 3.50
N THR A 92 -4.66 2.80 4.62
CA THR A 92 -5.86 2.79 5.51
C THR A 92 -6.42 4.18 5.77
N MET A 93 -5.78 5.20 5.24
CA MET A 93 -6.18 6.61 5.38
C MET A 93 -6.44 7.00 6.84
N HIS A 94 -7.69 7.29 7.20
CA HIS A 94 -8.09 7.76 8.53
C HIS A 94 -8.38 6.64 9.53
N LEU A 95 -8.33 5.38 9.11
CA LEU A 95 -8.67 4.26 10.00
C LEU A 95 -7.57 4.01 11.05
N SER A 96 -8.01 3.64 12.25
CA SER A 96 -7.18 3.24 13.38
C SER A 96 -7.71 1.94 13.98
N PRO A 97 -6.86 0.92 14.16
CA PRO A 97 -5.43 0.87 13.85
C PRO A 97 -5.18 1.00 12.34
N GLY A 98 -3.97 1.43 11.96
CA GLY A 98 -3.64 1.70 10.57
C GLY A 98 -2.40 0.99 10.06
N CYS A 99 -2.28 0.96 8.72
CA CYS A 99 -1.25 0.27 7.98
C CYS A 99 -1.14 -1.21 8.39
N PRO A 100 -2.09 -2.08 7.95
CA PRO A 100 -2.08 -3.49 8.28
C PRO A 100 -0.85 -4.17 7.71
N ILE A 101 -0.29 -5.09 8.48
CA ILE A 101 0.68 -6.07 8.02
C ILE A 101 -0.08 -7.34 7.67
N MET A 102 -0.10 -7.67 6.40
CA MET A 102 -0.71 -8.89 5.89
C MET A 102 0.38 -9.89 5.52
N LYS A 103 0.17 -11.16 5.83
CA LYS A 103 1.10 -12.25 5.59
C LYS A 103 0.48 -13.29 4.67
N SER A 104 1.28 -13.83 3.77
CA SER A 104 0.93 -14.96 2.91
C SER A 104 2.13 -15.85 2.66
N TYR A 105 1.88 -17.12 2.32
CA TYR A 105 2.90 -18.05 1.84
C TYR A 105 2.78 -18.35 0.34
N ASP A 106 1.68 -17.92 -0.30
CA ASP A 106 1.32 -18.28 -1.68
C ASP A 106 0.84 -17.09 -2.53
N LEU A 107 0.76 -15.88 -1.96
CA LEU A 107 0.23 -14.65 -2.59
C LEU A 107 -1.28 -14.68 -2.86
N VAL A 108 -1.98 -15.71 -2.44
CA VAL A 108 -3.43 -15.89 -2.61
C VAL A 108 -4.16 -15.80 -1.28
N ASN A 109 -3.66 -16.54 -0.30
CA ASN A 109 -4.24 -16.59 1.04
C ASN A 109 -3.51 -15.62 1.96
N TRP A 110 -4.20 -14.57 2.41
CA TRP A 110 -3.64 -13.50 3.23
C TRP A 110 -4.32 -13.43 4.58
N GLU A 111 -3.54 -13.17 5.61
CA GLU A 111 -4.01 -12.90 6.98
C GLU A 111 -3.39 -11.62 7.52
N ILE A 112 -4.16 -10.84 8.29
CA ILE A 112 -3.62 -9.68 9.02
C ILE A 112 -2.93 -10.21 10.27
N VAL A 113 -1.63 -9.96 10.39
CA VAL A 113 -0.81 -10.43 11.52
C VAL A 113 -0.46 -9.31 12.50
N ASN A 114 -0.46 -8.05 12.04
CA ASN A 114 -0.11 -6.88 12.87
C ASN A 114 -0.65 -5.59 12.23
N TYR A 115 -0.52 -4.49 12.95
CA TYR A 115 -0.67 -3.13 12.45
C TYR A 115 0.57 -2.31 12.82
N VAL A 116 0.96 -1.38 11.94
CA VAL A 116 2.14 -0.54 12.17
C VAL A 116 1.91 0.43 13.33
N TYR A 117 0.68 0.91 13.49
CA TYR A 117 0.29 1.77 14.62
C TYR A 117 -1.17 1.54 15.04
N ASN A 118 -1.45 1.75 16.32
CA ASN A 118 -2.83 1.77 16.84
C ASN A 118 -3.48 3.13 16.62
N ILE A 119 -2.76 4.20 16.95
CA ILE A 119 -3.14 5.60 16.75
C ILE A 119 -1.89 6.30 16.21
N LEU A 120 -2.04 7.05 15.13
CA LEU A 120 -0.88 7.69 14.48
C LEU A 120 -0.30 8.80 15.37
N ASP A 121 -1.17 9.61 15.97
CA ASP A 121 -0.81 10.67 16.93
C ASP A 121 -1.96 10.89 17.91
N ASP A 122 -1.67 11.45 19.10
CA ASP A 122 -2.65 11.69 20.15
C ASP A 122 -3.44 12.99 19.91
N ALA A 123 -4.22 12.98 18.83
CA ALA A 123 -5.17 14.03 18.48
C ALA A 123 -6.54 13.40 18.22
N ASP A 124 -7.62 14.10 18.54
CA ASP A 124 -8.98 13.54 18.48
C ASP A 124 -9.36 13.08 17.09
N ASN A 125 -8.99 13.85 16.08
CA ASN A 125 -9.23 13.54 14.68
C ASN A 125 -8.43 12.33 14.16
N LEU A 126 -7.26 12.05 14.73
CA LEU A 126 -6.42 10.89 14.38
C LEU A 126 -6.76 9.66 15.22
N ALA A 127 -7.29 9.87 16.40
CA ALA A 127 -7.74 8.81 17.31
C ALA A 127 -9.23 8.48 17.16
N LEU A 128 -9.93 9.13 16.23
CA LEU A 128 -11.37 9.00 15.98
C LEU A 128 -12.22 9.23 17.25
N ARG A 129 -11.84 10.22 18.07
CA ARG A 129 -12.51 10.59 19.31
C ARG A 129 -13.40 11.82 19.14
N ASN A 130 -14.36 11.98 20.03
CA ASN A 130 -15.24 13.15 20.13
C ASN A 130 -15.97 13.54 18.82
N GLY A 131 -16.22 12.55 17.95
CA GLY A 131 -16.86 12.76 16.64
C GLY A 131 -15.94 13.39 15.58
N GLU A 132 -14.68 13.62 15.89
CA GLU A 132 -13.70 14.10 14.94
C GLU A 132 -13.09 12.97 14.11
N ASN A 133 -12.68 13.29 12.89
CA ASN A 133 -11.99 12.36 11.99
C ASN A 133 -11.13 13.10 10.96
N ASN A 134 -10.28 12.36 10.28
CA ASN A 134 -9.49 12.82 9.14
C ASN A 134 -9.85 12.03 7.86
N TYR A 135 -11.12 11.93 7.55
CA TYR A 135 -11.60 11.16 6.40
C TYR A 135 -10.78 11.45 5.13
N GLY A 136 -10.22 10.39 4.53
CA GLY A 136 -9.40 10.47 3.33
C GLY A 136 -8.01 11.11 3.51
N LYS A 137 -7.56 11.46 4.73
CA LYS A 137 -6.30 12.19 4.94
C LYS A 137 -5.24 11.47 5.75
N GLY A 138 -5.52 10.41 6.44
CA GLY A 138 -4.56 9.74 7.33
C GLY A 138 -3.32 9.18 6.62
N GLN A 139 -3.07 7.89 6.79
CA GLN A 139 -1.94 7.18 6.18
C GLN A 139 -2.25 6.85 4.73
N TRP A 140 -1.39 7.31 3.81
CA TRP A 140 -1.45 7.05 2.38
C TRP A 140 -0.48 5.93 1.99
N ALA A 141 -0.24 5.76 0.68
CA ALA A 141 0.59 4.67 0.15
C ALA A 141 1.86 4.43 0.96
N ALA A 142 2.10 3.17 1.34
CA ALA A 142 3.21 2.79 2.19
C ALA A 142 4.23 1.96 1.42
N SER A 143 5.51 2.14 1.77
CA SER A 143 6.60 1.29 1.33
C SER A 143 7.02 0.35 2.43
N ILE A 144 7.15 -0.95 2.14
CA ILE A 144 7.71 -1.94 3.07
C ILE A 144 9.05 -2.44 2.56
N ARG A 145 10.05 -2.54 3.47
CA ARG A 145 11.38 -3.08 3.16
C ARG A 145 11.90 -3.92 4.32
N TYR A 146 12.76 -4.87 3.98
CA TYR A 146 13.53 -5.64 4.94
C TYR A 146 15.02 -5.46 4.65
N ASN A 147 15.76 -5.02 5.63
CA ASN A 147 17.19 -4.80 5.51
C ASN A 147 17.89 -5.12 6.82
N ASP A 148 18.91 -5.96 6.77
CA ASP A 148 19.79 -6.29 7.89
C ASP A 148 19.05 -6.72 9.17
N GLY A 149 18.03 -7.58 9.03
CA GLY A 149 17.24 -8.12 10.15
C GLY A 149 16.17 -7.16 10.68
N ILE A 150 15.91 -6.04 10.02
CA ILE A 150 14.95 -5.03 10.42
C ILE A 150 13.93 -4.82 9.30
N TYR A 151 12.66 -4.77 9.66
CA TYR A 151 11.56 -4.38 8.79
C TYR A 151 11.32 -2.89 8.91
N TYR A 152 11.10 -2.23 7.79
CA TYR A 152 10.82 -0.81 7.69
C TYR A 152 9.51 -0.59 6.93
N VAL A 153 8.67 0.29 7.44
CA VAL A 153 7.44 0.74 6.77
C VAL A 153 7.41 2.26 6.75
N GLY A 154 7.43 2.85 5.55
CA GLY A 154 7.42 4.30 5.38
C GLY A 154 6.17 4.79 4.66
N PHE A 155 5.57 5.89 5.10
CA PHE A 155 4.41 6.51 4.47
C PHE A 155 4.28 7.99 4.80
N LEU A 156 3.54 8.71 3.95
CA LEU A 156 3.08 10.07 4.22
C LEU A 156 1.70 10.02 4.89
N SER A 157 1.49 10.88 5.89
CA SER A 157 0.15 11.19 6.39
C SER A 157 -0.26 12.61 6.00
N TYR A 158 -1.32 12.72 5.21
CA TYR A 158 -1.88 14.03 4.86
C TYR A 158 -2.60 14.72 6.02
N ALA A 159 -2.91 14.00 7.08
CA ALA A 159 -3.48 14.60 8.29
C ALA A 159 -2.46 15.41 9.07
N THR A 160 -1.22 14.97 9.10
CA THR A 160 -0.12 15.63 9.82
C THR A 160 0.82 16.41 8.90
N GLY A 161 0.79 16.14 7.60
CA GLY A 161 1.75 16.66 6.62
C GLY A 161 3.15 16.07 6.75
N LYS A 162 3.31 15.03 7.59
CA LYS A 162 4.58 14.41 7.92
C LYS A 162 4.75 13.07 7.23
N THR A 163 6.00 12.70 6.98
CA THR A 163 6.39 11.34 6.63
C THR A 163 6.89 10.60 7.87
N TYR A 164 6.52 9.35 7.97
CA TYR A 164 6.92 8.44 9.04
C TYR A 164 7.67 7.25 8.44
N ILE A 165 8.74 6.81 9.10
CA ILE A 165 9.40 5.53 8.84
C ILE A 165 9.38 4.73 10.14
N TYR A 166 8.52 3.73 10.18
CA TYR A 166 8.43 2.77 11.27
C TYR A 166 9.40 1.63 11.07
N TYR A 167 9.93 1.07 12.16
CA TYR A 167 10.84 -0.06 12.10
C TYR A 167 10.65 -1.02 13.27
N THR A 168 10.86 -2.32 13.00
CA THR A 168 10.79 -3.40 14.00
C THR A 168 11.66 -4.57 13.58
N LYS A 169 12.08 -5.39 14.56
CA LYS A 169 12.74 -6.70 14.29
C LYS A 169 11.74 -7.85 14.17
N ASP A 170 10.52 -7.67 14.67
CA ASP A 170 9.47 -8.68 14.64
C ASP A 170 8.21 -8.05 14.02
N ILE A 171 8.00 -8.33 12.74
CA ILE A 171 6.91 -7.75 11.97
C ILE A 171 5.53 -8.26 12.41
N GLU A 172 5.45 -9.48 12.95
CA GLU A 172 4.17 -10.13 13.27
C GLU A 172 3.67 -9.74 14.67
N LYS A 173 4.56 -9.53 15.63
CA LYS A 173 4.21 -9.33 17.04
C LYS A 173 4.98 -8.19 17.70
N GLY A 174 5.97 -7.65 17.01
CA GLY A 174 6.85 -6.62 17.53
C GLY A 174 6.14 -5.28 17.69
N LYS A 175 6.64 -4.52 18.65
CA LYS A 175 6.32 -3.09 18.74
C LYS A 175 7.16 -2.35 17.71
N TRP A 176 6.56 -1.32 17.15
CA TRP A 176 7.22 -0.45 16.19
C TRP A 176 7.83 0.76 16.90
N SER A 177 9.04 1.13 16.48
CA SER A 177 9.64 2.45 16.70
C SER A 177 9.55 3.26 15.42
N ARG A 178 9.68 4.59 15.47
CA ARG A 178 9.54 5.42 14.26
C ARG A 178 10.50 6.60 14.22
N TYR A 179 10.82 7.02 13.02
CA TYR A 179 11.35 8.34 12.68
C TYR A 179 10.23 9.20 12.09
N GLU A 180 10.30 10.51 12.30
CA GLU A 180 9.36 11.49 11.76
C GLU A 180 10.12 12.53 10.97
N PHE A 181 9.56 12.90 9.80
CA PHE A 181 10.10 13.94 8.93
C PHE A 181 9.02 14.99 8.71
N ASP A 182 9.35 16.26 8.89
CA ASP A 182 8.43 17.38 8.64
C ASP A 182 8.17 17.62 7.14
N GLU A 183 8.75 16.79 6.27
CA GLU A 183 8.56 16.81 4.83
C GLU A 183 7.63 15.70 4.41
N GLY A 184 6.72 16.02 3.45
CA GLY A 184 5.80 15.06 2.85
C GLY A 184 6.43 14.37 1.65
N PHE A 185 6.71 13.07 1.75
CA PHE A 185 7.18 12.24 0.63
C PHE A 185 6.00 11.43 0.07
N HIS A 186 5.30 12.01 -0.88
CA HIS A 186 4.13 11.39 -1.51
C HIS A 186 4.52 10.12 -2.27
N ASP A 187 3.77 9.03 -2.09
CA ASP A 187 3.95 7.75 -2.76
C ASP A 187 5.40 7.26 -2.74
N MET A 188 5.94 7.25 -1.52
CA MET A 188 7.35 7.01 -1.31
C MET A 188 7.74 5.55 -1.42
N SER A 189 8.95 5.31 -1.90
CA SER A 189 9.64 4.03 -1.82
C SER A 189 10.97 4.20 -1.10
N ILE A 190 11.24 3.35 -0.10
CA ILE A 190 12.54 3.27 0.55
C ILE A 190 13.44 2.34 -0.28
N LEU A 191 14.66 2.76 -0.56
CA LEU A 191 15.67 1.94 -1.23
C LEU A 191 16.94 1.88 -0.39
N PHE A 192 17.29 0.69 0.10
CA PHE A 192 18.59 0.39 0.68
C PHE A 192 19.53 -0.04 -0.45
N ASP A 193 20.64 0.70 -0.61
CA ASP A 193 21.62 0.43 -1.65
C ASP A 193 22.77 -0.46 -1.12
N ASP A 194 23.44 -1.17 -2.03
CA ASP A 194 24.57 -2.05 -1.72
C ASP A 194 25.78 -1.31 -1.16
N ASP A 195 25.91 0.01 -1.41
CA ASP A 195 26.95 0.87 -0.84
C ASP A 195 26.65 1.35 0.59
N GLY A 196 25.52 0.90 1.14
CA GLY A 196 25.05 1.23 2.50
C GLY A 196 24.37 2.59 2.60
N LYS A 197 24.05 3.23 1.48
CA LYS A 197 23.20 4.42 1.46
C LYS A 197 21.73 4.05 1.43
N VAL A 198 20.90 4.98 1.87
CA VAL A 198 19.44 4.84 1.88
C VAL A 198 18.82 6.00 1.14
N TYR A 199 17.87 5.71 0.28
CA TYR A 199 17.19 6.70 -0.52
C TYR A 199 15.67 6.62 -0.34
N ILE A 200 15.02 7.78 -0.47
CA ILE A 200 13.58 7.88 -0.71
C ILE A 200 13.36 8.29 -2.17
N ILE A 201 12.56 7.51 -2.89
CA ILE A 201 12.06 7.81 -4.22
C ILE A 201 10.59 8.16 -4.06
N TYR A 202 10.15 9.34 -4.53
CA TYR A 202 8.80 9.85 -4.22
C TYR A 202 8.33 10.88 -5.23
N GLY A 203 7.02 11.14 -5.24
CA GLY A 203 6.40 12.24 -5.98
C GLY A 203 5.21 11.84 -6.82
N GLY A 204 4.59 12.85 -7.45
CA GLY A 204 3.52 12.72 -8.43
C GLY A 204 3.77 13.66 -9.60
N GLY A 205 3.75 13.16 -10.84
CA GLY A 205 4.14 13.90 -12.06
C GLY A 205 5.65 14.11 -12.19
N GLN A 206 6.31 14.38 -11.09
CA GLN A 206 7.76 14.46 -11.01
C GLN A 206 8.23 13.51 -9.91
N ILE A 207 9.06 12.54 -10.28
CA ILE A 207 9.64 11.62 -9.31
C ILE A 207 11.03 12.11 -8.91
N TRP A 208 11.19 12.22 -7.62
CA TRP A 208 12.39 12.71 -6.97
C TRP A 208 13.11 11.58 -6.23
N CYS A 209 14.40 11.74 -6.07
CA CYS A 209 15.26 10.91 -5.23
C CYS A 209 15.97 11.80 -4.22
N ILE A 210 16.01 11.40 -2.96
CA ILE A 210 16.74 12.06 -1.89
C ILE A 210 17.43 11.01 -1.01
N GLU A 211 18.69 11.27 -0.61
CA GLU A 211 19.43 10.39 0.29
C GLU A 211 19.08 10.72 1.75
N LEU A 212 18.93 9.68 2.56
CA LEU A 212 18.83 9.78 4.02
C LEU A 212 20.20 9.68 4.69
N GLU A 213 20.31 10.16 5.93
CA GLU A 213 21.40 9.73 6.78
C GLU A 213 21.35 8.20 6.98
N LYS A 214 22.50 7.60 7.22
CA LYS A 214 22.63 6.13 7.29
C LYS A 214 21.74 5.51 8.39
N ASP A 215 21.50 6.24 9.46
CA ASP A 215 20.65 5.83 10.57
C ASP A 215 19.17 6.21 10.37
N LEU A 216 18.81 6.71 9.19
CA LEU A 216 17.49 7.19 8.80
C LEU A 216 16.96 8.37 9.63
N SER A 217 17.80 9.05 10.40
CA SER A 217 17.38 10.13 11.31
C SER A 217 17.02 11.44 10.59
N ALA A 218 17.54 11.66 9.40
CA ALA A 218 17.33 12.88 8.62
C ALA A 218 17.53 12.65 7.12
N VAL A 219 17.00 13.55 6.30
CA VAL A 219 17.33 13.65 4.88
C VAL A 219 18.60 14.47 4.66
N LYS A 220 19.24 14.28 3.51
CA LYS A 220 20.34 15.11 3.00
C LYS A 220 19.82 16.01 1.87
N PRO A 221 19.35 17.22 2.16
CA PRO A 221 18.65 18.06 1.19
C PRO A 221 19.44 18.36 -0.08
N GLU A 222 20.77 18.46 0.03
CA GLU A 222 21.69 18.72 -1.09
C GLU A 222 21.75 17.57 -2.10
N THR A 223 21.26 16.38 -1.72
CA THR A 223 21.24 15.19 -2.60
C THR A 223 19.96 15.10 -3.42
N LYS A 224 18.95 15.95 -3.12
CA LYS A 224 17.67 15.93 -3.82
C LYS A 224 17.84 16.16 -5.31
N ARG A 225 17.31 15.25 -6.13
CA ARG A 225 17.31 15.35 -7.59
C ARG A 225 16.04 14.78 -8.19
N LYS A 226 15.58 15.42 -9.24
CA LYS A 226 14.50 14.89 -10.06
C LYS A 226 15.08 13.79 -10.97
N ILE A 227 14.45 12.62 -10.97
CA ILE A 227 14.87 11.45 -11.76
C ILE A 227 13.92 11.13 -12.89
N ILE A 228 12.62 11.46 -12.74
CA ILE A 228 11.61 11.32 -13.79
C ILE A 228 10.79 12.62 -13.83
N ASP A 229 10.45 13.05 -15.05
CA ASP A 229 9.55 14.17 -15.30
C ASP A 229 8.58 13.73 -16.38
N ASP A 230 7.34 13.48 -16.02
CA ASP A 230 6.30 13.09 -16.96
C ASP A 230 5.71 14.29 -17.71
N ALA A 231 5.91 15.52 -17.20
CA ALA A 231 5.61 16.85 -17.80
C ALA A 231 4.51 16.85 -18.87
N GLY A 232 3.44 16.07 -18.64
CA GLY A 232 2.33 15.99 -19.56
C GLY A 232 2.56 15.02 -20.75
N LEU A 233 3.43 14.02 -20.62
CA LEU A 233 3.59 12.95 -21.61
C LEU A 233 2.27 12.23 -21.88
N VAL A 234 1.44 12.08 -20.84
CA VAL A 234 0.07 11.55 -20.95
C VAL A 234 -0.90 12.53 -20.28
N PRO A 235 -1.73 13.28 -21.03
CA PRO A 235 -2.68 14.19 -20.44
C PRO A 235 -3.63 13.50 -19.45
N GLY A 236 -3.69 14.02 -18.22
CA GLY A 236 -4.57 13.51 -17.16
C GLY A 236 -4.02 12.31 -16.38
N CYS A 237 -2.81 11.82 -16.69
CA CYS A 237 -2.08 10.84 -15.91
C CYS A 237 -0.86 11.52 -15.28
N LEU A 238 -0.62 11.24 -14.00
CA LEU A 238 0.60 11.63 -13.30
C LEU A 238 1.40 10.35 -13.00
N ALA A 239 2.70 10.38 -13.26
CA ALA A 239 3.58 9.30 -12.83
C ALA A 239 3.67 9.34 -11.30
N GLU A 240 3.17 8.32 -10.60
CA GLU A 240 3.20 8.20 -9.15
C GLU A 240 3.30 6.74 -8.71
N GLY A 241 3.14 6.43 -7.43
CA GLY A 241 3.19 5.06 -6.94
C GLY A 241 4.57 4.42 -7.08
N ALA A 242 5.64 5.17 -6.79
CA ALA A 242 7.00 4.69 -7.02
C ALA A 242 7.35 3.47 -6.17
N HIS A 243 7.77 2.37 -6.82
CA HIS A 243 8.37 1.20 -6.18
C HIS A 243 9.78 0.99 -6.74
N ALA A 244 10.79 1.25 -5.91
CA ALA A 244 12.19 1.19 -6.32
C ALA A 244 12.89 -0.07 -5.80
N TYR A 245 13.61 -0.74 -6.69
CA TYR A 245 14.37 -1.96 -6.39
C TYR A 245 15.75 -1.90 -7.06
N LYS A 246 16.73 -2.57 -6.44
CA LYS A 246 18.02 -2.84 -7.06
C LYS A 246 18.16 -4.34 -7.29
N LEU A 247 18.31 -4.75 -8.55
CA LEU A 247 18.43 -6.15 -8.95
C LEU A 247 19.55 -6.30 -9.97
N ASN A 248 20.49 -7.21 -9.72
CA ASN A 248 21.59 -7.51 -10.64
C ASN A 248 22.40 -6.28 -11.06
N GLY A 249 22.62 -5.33 -10.14
CA GLY A 249 23.36 -4.09 -10.40
C GLY A 249 22.60 -3.00 -11.14
N TYR A 250 21.30 -3.19 -11.41
CA TYR A 250 20.42 -2.21 -12.05
C TYR A 250 19.35 -1.71 -11.08
N TYR A 251 18.97 -0.44 -11.22
CA TYR A 251 17.86 0.15 -10.49
C TYR A 251 16.60 0.09 -11.35
N TYR A 252 15.53 -0.40 -10.76
CA TYR A 252 14.20 -0.48 -11.35
C TYR A 252 13.27 0.39 -10.54
N ILE A 253 12.51 1.24 -11.22
CA ILE A 253 11.46 2.06 -10.60
C ILE A 253 10.19 1.75 -11.36
N PHE A 254 9.23 1.14 -10.66
CA PHE A 254 7.88 0.94 -11.16
C PHE A 254 7.05 2.15 -10.77
N ILE A 255 6.25 2.65 -11.67
CA ILE A 255 5.32 3.78 -11.51
C ILE A 255 4.05 3.49 -12.28
N ILE A 256 2.97 4.14 -11.92
CA ILE A 256 1.68 4.10 -12.63
C ILE A 256 1.49 5.37 -13.44
#